data_25644a5af79482b8362f1e49d7c49456
#
_entry.id   25644a5af79482b8362f1e49d7c49456
#
_cell.length_a   1.000
_cell.length_b   1.000
_cell.length_c   1.000
_cell.angle_alpha   90.00
_cell.angle_beta   90.00
_cell.angle_gamma   90.00
#
_symmetry.space_group_name_H-M   'P 1'
#
loop_
_entity.id
_entity.type
_entity.pdbx_description
1 polymer ?
#
loop_
_entity_poly.entity_id
_entity_poly.type
_entity_poly.pdbx_seq_one_letter_code
_entity_poly.pdbx_strand_id
1 'polypeptide(L)'
;ECEVWYNEGSEPTGEILHQKVKDMIDRGINASAGMLIINANARNTAKIGLSNEKFQRGSIQYVGSEIRAIILNKMMVDPQDDICVIGGESIAIEAALMAPEGSVIAVEYSSRDRATLEDNVAHFDLHNIKMIDHIDADTMKDCPVPSLVFLVASASTEQELDFLVRLNPNIN
;
A
#
# COMPACT_ATOMS: atom_id res chain seq x y z
N GLU A 1 20.48 10.00 3.17
CA GLU A 1 21.30 10.22 1.98
C GLU A 1 21.64 8.84 1.39
N CYS A 2 21.31 8.61 0.09
CA CYS A 2 21.57 7.31 -0.56
C CYS A 2 23.00 7.26 -1.06
N GLU A 3 23.62 6.12 -0.86
CA GLU A 3 24.94 5.79 -1.36
C GLU A 3 24.85 4.67 -2.41
N VAL A 4 25.70 4.72 -3.40
CA VAL A 4 25.72 3.77 -4.53
C VAL A 4 27.10 3.19 -4.71
N TRP A 5 27.14 1.87 -4.78
CA TRP A 5 28.31 1.11 -5.24
C TRP A 5 27.96 0.52 -6.61
N TYR A 6 28.79 0.74 -7.58
CA TYR A 6 28.55 0.20 -8.92
C TYR A 6 29.84 -0.17 -9.61
N ASN A 7 29.73 -1.13 -10.49
CA ASN A 7 30.82 -1.52 -11.39
C ASN A 7 30.65 -0.77 -12.71
N GLU A 8 31.61 0.05 -13.08
CA GLU A 8 31.56 0.79 -14.33
C GLU A 8 31.96 -0.10 -15.51
N GLY A 9 31.12 -0.07 -16.57
CA GLY A 9 31.29 -0.89 -17.76
C GLY A 9 30.35 -2.08 -17.82
N SER A 10 30.57 -2.92 -18.84
CA SER A 10 29.71 -4.10 -19.11
C SER A 10 30.24 -5.40 -18.49
N GLU A 11 31.45 -5.39 -17.97
CA GLU A 11 32.12 -6.58 -17.44
C GLU A 11 32.12 -6.57 -15.92
N PRO A 12 31.91 -7.74 -15.25
CA PRO A 12 31.86 -7.82 -13.79
C PRO A 12 33.23 -7.71 -13.11
N THR A 13 34.30 -7.54 -13.87
CA THR A 13 35.71 -7.47 -13.40
C THR A 13 36.25 -6.04 -13.30
N GLY A 14 35.40 -5.02 -13.57
CA GLY A 14 35.79 -3.62 -13.49
C GLY A 14 35.98 -3.11 -12.07
N GLU A 15 36.46 -1.89 -11.96
CA GLU A 15 36.60 -1.20 -10.67
C GLU A 15 35.24 -0.92 -10.03
N ILE A 16 35.11 -1.15 -8.71
CA ILE A 16 33.94 -0.81 -7.96
C ILE A 16 34.06 0.64 -7.51
N LEU A 17 33.15 1.48 -7.99
CA LEU A 17 33.06 2.88 -7.62
C LEU A 17 32.00 3.06 -6.53
N HIS A 18 32.27 4.01 -5.62
CA HIS A 18 31.36 4.38 -4.55
C HIS A 18 31.09 5.88 -4.60
N GLN A 19 29.82 6.29 -4.69
CA GLN A 19 29.39 7.68 -4.77
C GLN A 19 28.06 7.90 -4.05
N LYS A 20 27.73 9.16 -3.79
CA LYS A 20 26.39 9.53 -3.33
C LYS A 20 25.46 9.72 -4.53
N VAL A 21 24.20 9.29 -4.43
CA VAL A 21 23.22 9.43 -5.51
C VAL A 21 23.12 10.88 -6.01
N LYS A 22 23.17 11.86 -5.12
CA LYS A 22 23.12 13.28 -5.50
C LYS A 22 24.25 13.72 -6.42
N ASP A 23 25.43 13.11 -6.31
CA ASP A 23 26.60 13.46 -7.11
C ASP A 23 26.59 12.75 -8.49
N MET A 24 25.60 11.87 -8.70
CA MET A 24 25.40 11.11 -9.93
C MET A 24 24.30 11.68 -10.83
N ILE A 25 23.56 12.69 -10.35
CA ILE A 25 22.53 13.37 -11.13
C ILE A 25 23.19 14.01 -12.36
N ASP A 26 22.58 13.84 -13.53
CA ASP A 26 23.05 14.32 -14.83
C ASP A 26 24.39 13.73 -15.33
N ARG A 27 24.88 12.66 -14.72
CA ARG A 27 26.04 11.92 -15.23
C ARG A 27 25.60 10.72 -16.07
N GLY A 28 26.20 10.56 -17.23
CA GLY A 28 26.09 9.30 -17.99
C GLY A 28 26.89 8.23 -17.26
N ILE A 29 26.19 7.20 -16.74
CA ILE A 29 26.82 6.09 -16.03
C ILE A 29 26.60 4.82 -16.85
N ASN A 30 27.64 4.06 -17.06
CA ASN A 30 27.55 2.73 -17.65
C ASN A 30 27.78 1.66 -16.56
N ALA A 31 26.71 1.30 -15.86
CA ALA A 31 26.72 0.34 -14.76
C ALA A 31 25.94 -0.94 -15.13
N SER A 32 26.15 -1.45 -16.34
CA SER A 32 25.42 -2.61 -16.84
C SER A 32 25.79 -3.94 -16.17
N ALA A 33 26.92 -4.01 -15.45
CA ALA A 33 27.34 -5.20 -14.74
C ALA A 33 26.70 -5.36 -13.36
N GLY A 34 26.46 -4.26 -12.65
CA GLY A 34 25.77 -4.29 -11.37
C GLY A 34 25.82 -2.97 -10.60
N MET A 35 24.79 -2.74 -9.78
CA MET A 35 24.67 -1.58 -8.92
C MET A 35 24.02 -1.96 -7.60
N LEU A 36 24.57 -1.48 -6.48
CA LEU A 36 23.98 -1.60 -5.14
C LEU A 36 23.69 -0.20 -4.59
N ILE A 37 22.44 0.07 -4.25
CA ILE A 37 22.02 1.32 -3.66
C ILE A 37 21.65 1.09 -2.19
N ILE A 38 22.25 1.85 -1.29
CA ILE A 38 21.99 1.78 0.14
C ILE A 38 21.45 3.12 0.64
N ASN A 39 20.28 3.08 1.26
CA ASN A 39 19.71 4.21 2.00
C ASN A 39 19.79 3.93 3.50
N ALA A 40 20.84 4.41 4.16
CA ALA A 40 21.04 4.23 5.60
C ALA A 40 19.96 4.94 6.46
N ASN A 41 19.24 5.90 5.87
CA ASN A 41 18.18 6.66 6.54
C ASN A 41 16.81 6.37 5.91
N ALA A 42 16.57 5.17 5.42
CA ALA A 42 15.26 4.76 4.96
C ALA A 42 14.23 4.96 6.09
N ARG A 43 13.13 5.61 5.77
CA ARG A 43 12.03 5.77 6.75
C ARG A 43 11.26 4.45 6.79
N ASN A 44 11.54 3.65 7.79
CA ASN A 44 10.90 2.35 8.00
C ASN A 44 9.63 2.43 8.85
N THR A 45 9.20 3.62 9.25
CA THR A 45 7.97 3.81 10.01
C THR A 45 6.88 4.39 9.12
N ALA A 46 5.79 3.66 8.99
CA ALA A 46 4.57 4.16 8.38
C ALA A 46 4.09 5.40 9.17
N LYS A 47 3.69 6.45 8.45
CA LYS A 47 3.07 7.61 9.07
C LYS A 47 1.57 7.42 9.05
N ILE A 48 0.97 7.38 10.24
CA ILE A 48 -0.48 7.37 10.42
C ILE A 48 -1.02 8.80 10.39
N GLY A 49 -2.21 8.98 9.82
CA GLY A 49 -2.88 10.28 9.78
C GLY A 49 -2.24 11.23 8.77
N LEU A 50 -1.94 10.73 7.58
CA LEU A 50 -1.45 11.57 6.50
C LEU A 50 -2.40 12.73 6.21
N SER A 51 -1.84 13.91 5.89
CA SER A 51 -2.64 15.10 5.54
C SER A 51 -3.62 14.78 4.40
N ASN A 52 -4.84 15.27 4.55
CA ASN A 52 -5.91 15.08 3.58
C ASN A 52 -5.59 15.59 2.18
N GLU A 53 -4.70 16.57 2.09
CA GLU A 53 -4.25 17.17 0.83
C GLU A 53 -3.40 16.24 -0.03
N LYS A 54 -2.91 15.14 0.56
CA LYS A 54 -2.11 14.13 -0.16
C LYS A 54 -2.94 13.16 -0.96
N PHE A 55 -4.26 13.12 -0.73
CA PHE A 55 -5.16 12.20 -1.40
C PHE A 55 -5.97 12.89 -2.48
N GLN A 56 -6.12 12.25 -3.61
CA GLN A 56 -7.17 12.60 -4.55
C GLN A 56 -8.51 12.19 -3.97
N ARG A 57 -9.53 13.05 -4.14
CA ARG A 57 -10.85 12.85 -3.54
C ARG A 57 -11.85 12.31 -4.55
N GLY A 58 -12.47 11.19 -4.20
CA GLY A 58 -13.60 10.61 -4.93
C GLY A 58 -14.94 11.28 -4.61
N SER A 59 -16.02 10.58 -4.91
CA SER A 59 -17.39 11.02 -4.65
C SER A 59 -17.87 10.71 -3.24
N ILE A 60 -17.21 9.81 -2.52
CA ILE A 60 -17.59 9.34 -1.18
C ILE A 60 -17.15 10.33 -0.10
N GLN A 61 -17.86 10.31 1.03
CA GLN A 61 -17.45 11.05 2.22
C GLN A 61 -16.04 10.64 2.66
N TYR A 62 -15.16 11.58 2.50
CA TYR A 62 -13.77 11.41 2.83
C TYR A 62 -13.57 11.34 4.35
N VAL A 63 -12.84 10.34 4.81
CA VAL A 63 -12.47 10.22 6.23
C VAL A 63 -11.28 11.14 6.51
N GLY A 64 -11.47 12.15 7.36
CA GLY A 64 -10.42 13.09 7.75
C GLY A 64 -9.23 12.40 8.43
N SER A 65 -8.05 13.03 8.35
CA SER A 65 -6.77 12.50 8.89
C SER A 65 -6.85 12.06 10.34
N GLU A 66 -7.58 12.80 11.19
CA GLU A 66 -7.72 12.52 12.62
C GLU A 66 -8.53 11.24 12.86
N ILE A 67 -9.66 11.10 12.16
CA ILE A 67 -10.53 9.92 12.28
C ILE A 67 -9.82 8.70 11.70
N ARG A 68 -9.16 8.85 10.56
CA ARG A 68 -8.38 7.79 9.93
C ARG A 68 -7.25 7.29 10.84
N ALA A 69 -6.52 8.20 11.49
CA ALA A 69 -5.49 7.85 12.46
C ALA A 69 -6.06 7.07 13.67
N ILE A 70 -7.24 7.46 14.16
CA ILE A 70 -7.92 6.74 15.25
C ILE A 70 -8.33 5.34 14.80
N ILE A 71 -8.91 5.20 13.61
CA ILE A 71 -9.33 3.90 13.05
C ILE A 71 -8.13 2.96 12.93
N LEU A 72 -7.08 3.38 12.24
CA LEU A 72 -5.88 2.56 12.03
C LEU A 72 -5.16 2.19 13.34
N ASN A 73 -5.14 3.11 14.30
CA ASN A 73 -4.60 2.81 15.63
C ASN A 73 -5.46 1.76 16.36
N LYS A 74 -6.80 1.82 16.23
CA LYS A 74 -7.70 0.82 16.83
C LYS A 74 -7.62 -0.54 16.15
N MET A 75 -7.36 -0.56 14.85
CA MET A 75 -7.14 -1.80 14.10
C MET A 75 -5.83 -2.49 14.51
N MET A 76 -4.88 -1.77 15.11
CA MET A 76 -3.57 -2.31 15.51
C MET A 76 -2.87 -3.06 14.37
N VAL A 77 -2.79 -2.41 13.22
CA VAL A 77 -2.23 -2.99 11.99
C VAL A 77 -0.75 -3.34 12.18
N ASP A 78 -0.42 -4.60 11.95
CA ASP A 78 0.96 -5.10 11.90
C ASP A 78 1.50 -5.14 10.45
N PRO A 79 2.83 -5.07 10.25
CA PRO A 79 3.44 -5.03 8.92
C PRO A 79 3.10 -6.20 7.99
N GLN A 80 2.68 -7.33 8.53
CA GLN A 80 2.38 -8.59 7.82
C GLN A 80 0.88 -8.87 7.70
N ASP A 81 0.02 -7.96 8.15
CA ASP A 81 -1.41 -8.19 8.11
C ASP A 81 -1.99 -8.18 6.68
N ASP A 82 -2.91 -9.10 6.45
CA ASP A 82 -3.80 -9.08 5.31
C ASP A 82 -5.12 -8.41 5.75
N ILE A 83 -5.46 -7.32 5.11
CA ILE A 83 -6.51 -6.41 5.57
C ILE A 83 -7.58 -6.27 4.49
N CYS A 84 -8.87 -6.39 4.86
CA CYS A 84 -9.98 -6.06 3.98
C CYS A 84 -10.57 -4.70 4.39
N VAL A 85 -10.62 -3.76 3.45
CA VAL A 85 -11.20 -2.42 3.65
C VAL A 85 -12.37 -2.23 2.70
N ILE A 86 -13.57 -2.07 3.25
CA ILE A 86 -14.81 -1.93 2.49
C ILE A 86 -15.32 -0.50 2.58
N GLY A 87 -15.29 0.22 1.45
CA GLY A 87 -15.79 1.60 1.37
C GLY A 87 -14.93 2.60 2.14
N GLY A 88 -13.62 2.41 2.20
CA GLY A 88 -12.70 3.25 2.97
C GLY A 88 -11.43 3.60 2.21
N GLU A 89 -11.55 4.26 1.05
CA GLU A 89 -10.45 4.58 0.13
C GLU A 89 -9.15 5.04 0.83
N SER A 90 -9.20 6.12 1.61
CA SER A 90 -8.02 6.68 2.28
C SER A 90 -7.51 5.81 3.43
N ILE A 91 -8.38 4.99 4.03
CA ILE A 91 -8.02 4.00 5.05
C ILE A 91 -7.26 2.86 4.38
N ALA A 92 -7.72 2.38 3.22
CA ALA A 92 -7.04 1.34 2.46
C ALA A 92 -5.60 1.73 2.09
N ILE A 93 -5.40 2.98 1.65
CA ILE A 93 -4.06 3.52 1.32
C ILE A 93 -3.15 3.53 2.56
N GLU A 94 -3.60 4.09 3.68
CA GLU A 94 -2.75 4.13 4.88
C GLU A 94 -2.53 2.74 5.50
N ALA A 95 -3.54 1.85 5.45
CA ALA A 95 -3.38 0.46 5.86
C ALA A 95 -2.30 -0.26 5.02
N ALA A 96 -2.29 -0.04 3.70
CA ALA A 96 -1.27 -0.61 2.81
C ALA A 96 0.15 -0.09 3.11
N LEU A 97 0.26 1.19 3.49
CA LEU A 97 1.54 1.77 3.93
C LEU A 97 2.02 1.19 5.28
N MET A 98 1.08 0.77 6.15
CA MET A 98 1.38 0.19 7.46
C MET A 98 1.70 -1.30 7.38
N ALA A 99 1.14 -2.02 6.40
CA ALA A 99 1.34 -3.46 6.19
C ALA A 99 2.19 -3.73 4.93
N PRO A 100 3.46 -3.29 4.87
CA PRO A 100 4.28 -3.40 3.67
C PRO A 100 4.69 -4.84 3.32
N GLU A 101 4.58 -5.78 4.26
CA GLU A 101 4.87 -7.21 4.08
C GLU A 101 3.58 -8.04 3.95
N GLY A 102 2.43 -7.43 4.22
CA GLY A 102 1.09 -7.98 4.04
C GLY A 102 0.41 -7.40 2.80
N SER A 103 -0.92 -7.49 2.75
CA SER A 103 -1.68 -6.95 1.62
C SER A 103 -3.00 -6.32 2.05
N VAL A 104 -3.53 -5.44 1.20
CA VAL A 104 -4.84 -4.82 1.41
C VAL A 104 -5.78 -5.19 0.27
N ILE A 105 -6.96 -5.68 0.62
CA ILE A 105 -8.09 -5.87 -0.30
C ILE A 105 -8.99 -4.65 -0.12
N ALA A 106 -9.04 -3.78 -1.12
CA ALA A 106 -9.88 -2.59 -1.10
C ALA A 106 -11.15 -2.84 -1.93
N VAL A 107 -12.29 -2.75 -1.26
CA VAL A 107 -13.60 -3.00 -1.88
C VAL A 107 -14.30 -1.67 -2.13
N GLU A 108 -14.48 -1.31 -3.40
CA GLU A 108 -15.17 -0.09 -3.82
C GLU A 108 -16.22 -0.41 -4.88
N TYR A 109 -17.50 -0.22 -4.56
CA TYR A 109 -18.61 -0.57 -5.44
C TYR A 109 -18.73 0.35 -6.66
N SER A 110 -18.39 1.62 -6.47
CA SER A 110 -18.46 2.65 -7.51
C SER A 110 -17.23 2.59 -8.41
N SER A 111 -17.42 2.47 -9.73
CA SER A 111 -16.32 2.53 -10.71
C SER A 111 -15.56 3.86 -10.66
N ARG A 112 -16.25 4.96 -10.33
CA ARG A 112 -15.63 6.28 -10.18
C ARG A 112 -14.71 6.32 -8.96
N ASP A 113 -15.12 5.74 -7.85
CA ASP A 113 -14.33 5.74 -6.63
C ASP A 113 -13.17 4.75 -6.73
N ARG A 114 -13.35 3.63 -7.45
CA ARG A 114 -12.23 2.75 -7.82
C ARG A 114 -11.17 3.48 -8.65
N ALA A 115 -11.57 4.28 -9.64
CA ALA A 115 -10.61 5.07 -10.43
C ALA A 115 -9.83 6.06 -9.56
N THR A 116 -10.49 6.73 -8.60
CA THR A 116 -9.83 7.61 -7.65
C THR A 116 -8.87 6.85 -6.73
N LEU A 117 -9.24 5.64 -6.30
CA LEU A 117 -8.38 4.78 -5.52
C LEU A 117 -7.15 4.32 -6.33
N GLU A 118 -7.32 3.98 -7.62
CA GLU A 118 -6.21 3.67 -8.53
C GLU A 118 -5.21 4.82 -8.65
N ASP A 119 -5.70 6.05 -8.81
CA ASP A 119 -4.87 7.25 -8.83
C ASP A 119 -4.09 7.45 -7.51
N ASN A 120 -4.73 7.18 -6.37
CA ASN A 120 -4.07 7.25 -5.06
C ASN A 120 -3.04 6.12 -4.90
N VAL A 121 -3.35 4.90 -5.29
CA VAL A 121 -2.41 3.76 -5.28
C VAL A 121 -1.14 4.10 -6.08
N ALA A 122 -1.31 4.65 -7.28
CA ALA A 122 -0.19 5.08 -8.11
C ALA A 122 0.59 6.25 -7.49
N HIS A 123 -0.12 7.23 -6.89
CA HIS A 123 0.51 8.40 -6.25
C HIS A 123 1.38 8.01 -5.05
N PHE A 124 0.95 7.02 -4.27
CA PHE A 124 1.69 6.52 -3.10
C PHE A 124 2.65 5.37 -3.41
N ASP A 125 2.78 4.97 -4.68
CA ASP A 125 3.65 3.88 -5.17
C ASP A 125 3.39 2.56 -4.42
N LEU A 126 2.10 2.19 -4.26
CA LEU A 126 1.70 1.00 -3.54
C LEU A 126 1.59 -0.21 -4.48
N HIS A 127 2.13 -1.35 -4.04
CA HIS A 127 2.12 -2.60 -4.81
C HIS A 127 1.43 -3.76 -4.07
N ASN A 128 0.99 -3.52 -2.84
CA ASN A 128 0.38 -4.49 -1.95
C ASN A 128 -1.13 -4.27 -1.74
N ILE A 129 -1.78 -3.59 -2.69
CA ILE A 129 -3.23 -3.33 -2.63
C ILE A 129 -3.92 -3.95 -3.85
N LYS A 130 -4.96 -4.73 -3.61
CA LYS A 130 -5.83 -5.31 -4.64
C LYS A 130 -7.21 -4.70 -4.54
N MET A 131 -7.69 -4.15 -5.63
CA MET A 131 -9.02 -3.53 -5.70
C MET A 131 -10.03 -4.50 -6.29
N ILE A 132 -11.19 -4.61 -5.64
CA ILE A 132 -12.35 -5.37 -6.11
C ILE A 132 -13.61 -4.52 -6.01
N ASP A 133 -14.63 -4.88 -6.76
CA ASP A 133 -15.89 -4.13 -6.81
C ASP A 133 -16.99 -4.67 -5.89
N HIS A 134 -16.86 -5.90 -5.43
CA HIS A 134 -17.75 -6.55 -4.45
C HIS A 134 -17.07 -7.76 -3.82
N ILE A 135 -17.67 -8.32 -2.78
CA ILE A 135 -17.18 -9.51 -2.07
C ILE A 135 -18.04 -10.72 -2.44
N ASP A 136 -17.40 -11.68 -3.09
CA ASP A 136 -17.93 -13.03 -3.31
C ASP A 136 -16.79 -14.04 -3.52
N ALA A 137 -17.15 -15.29 -3.81
CA ALA A 137 -16.18 -16.37 -3.98
C ALA A 137 -15.27 -16.16 -5.22
N ASP A 138 -15.77 -15.51 -6.26
CA ASP A 138 -15.03 -15.30 -7.51
C ASP A 138 -14.06 -14.13 -7.38
N THR A 139 -14.48 -13.02 -6.82
CA THR A 139 -13.63 -11.81 -6.63
C THR A 139 -12.55 -12.04 -5.58
N MET A 140 -12.86 -12.83 -4.56
CA MET A 140 -11.94 -13.18 -3.45
C MET A 140 -11.02 -14.37 -3.74
N LYS A 141 -11.22 -15.06 -4.86
CA LYS A 141 -10.50 -16.31 -5.19
C LYS A 141 -8.97 -16.18 -5.16
N ASP A 142 -8.45 -15.08 -5.69
CA ASP A 142 -7.02 -14.81 -5.76
C ASP A 142 -6.58 -13.73 -4.75
N CYS A 143 -7.40 -13.48 -3.73
CA CYS A 143 -7.06 -12.60 -2.61
C CYS A 143 -6.51 -13.41 -1.44
N PRO A 144 -5.63 -12.85 -0.62
CA PRO A 144 -5.27 -13.44 0.64
C PRO A 144 -6.49 -13.51 1.58
N VAL A 145 -6.42 -14.36 2.58
CA VAL A 145 -7.45 -14.47 3.62
C VAL A 145 -7.23 -13.36 4.64
N PRO A 146 -8.12 -12.36 4.75
CA PRO A 146 -7.88 -11.22 5.63
C PRO A 146 -7.93 -11.62 7.11
N SER A 147 -7.00 -11.03 7.89
CA SER A 147 -6.94 -11.11 9.35
C SER A 147 -7.68 -9.95 10.02
N LEU A 148 -7.72 -8.80 9.35
CA LEU A 148 -8.37 -7.57 9.80
C LEU A 148 -9.41 -7.10 8.80
N VAL A 149 -10.51 -6.54 9.31
CA VAL A 149 -11.54 -5.91 8.48
C VAL A 149 -11.90 -4.53 8.99
N PHE A 150 -11.89 -3.56 8.09
CA PHE A 150 -12.59 -2.29 8.26
C PHE A 150 -13.72 -2.21 7.25
N LEU A 151 -14.89 -1.77 7.71
CA LEU A 151 -16.02 -1.55 6.80
C LEU A 151 -16.82 -0.28 7.14
N VAL A 152 -17.31 0.37 6.11
CA VAL A 152 -18.35 1.38 6.22
C VAL A 152 -19.70 0.69 6.07
N ALA A 153 -20.56 0.83 7.08
CA ALA A 153 -21.85 0.14 7.10
C ALA A 153 -22.73 0.50 5.88
N SER A 154 -23.26 -0.52 5.23
CA SER A 154 -24.09 -0.45 4.04
C SER A 154 -25.22 -1.47 4.11
N ALA A 155 -26.07 -1.54 3.10
CA ALA A 155 -27.13 -2.55 3.01
C ALA A 155 -26.58 -3.99 2.83
N SER A 156 -25.35 -4.13 2.32
CA SER A 156 -24.67 -5.41 2.09
C SER A 156 -23.81 -5.90 3.26
N THR A 157 -23.63 -5.08 4.30
CA THR A 157 -22.73 -5.34 5.44
C THR A 157 -22.91 -6.72 6.05
N GLU A 158 -24.15 -7.16 6.29
CA GLU A 158 -24.42 -8.47 6.90
C GLU A 158 -23.94 -9.63 6.02
N GLN A 159 -24.18 -9.55 4.72
CA GLN A 159 -23.76 -10.59 3.77
C GLN A 159 -22.24 -10.64 3.62
N GLU A 160 -21.59 -9.48 3.61
CA GLU A 160 -20.13 -9.36 3.50
C GLU A 160 -19.43 -9.90 4.74
N LEU A 161 -19.92 -9.53 5.92
CA LEU A 161 -19.40 -10.06 7.18
C LEU A 161 -19.60 -11.57 7.29
N ASP A 162 -20.78 -12.08 6.92
CA ASP A 162 -21.05 -13.52 6.87
C ASP A 162 -20.06 -14.26 5.98
N PHE A 163 -19.75 -13.71 4.81
CA PHE A 163 -18.79 -14.29 3.90
C PHE A 163 -17.38 -14.27 4.51
N LEU A 164 -16.92 -13.13 5.02
CA LEU A 164 -15.58 -12.96 5.57
C LEU A 164 -15.35 -13.81 6.82
N VAL A 165 -16.34 -13.91 7.72
CA VAL A 165 -16.27 -14.79 8.91
C VAL A 165 -16.23 -16.26 8.53
N ARG A 166 -16.92 -16.68 7.46
CA ARG A 166 -16.80 -18.06 6.94
C ARG A 166 -15.41 -18.32 6.35
N LEU A 167 -14.82 -17.32 5.72
CA LEU A 167 -13.47 -17.40 5.15
C LEU A 167 -12.40 -17.46 6.24
N ASN A 168 -12.54 -16.63 7.27
CA ASN A 168 -11.67 -16.60 8.45
C ASN A 168 -12.50 -16.41 9.74
N PRO A 169 -12.79 -17.48 10.50
CA PRO A 169 -13.53 -17.36 11.76
C PRO A 169 -12.83 -16.55 12.87
N ASN A 170 -11.54 -16.27 12.72
CA ASN A 170 -10.74 -15.48 13.67
C ASN A 170 -10.46 -14.05 13.18
N ILE A 171 -11.23 -13.57 12.21
CA ILE A 171 -11.09 -12.21 11.68
C ILE A 171 -11.44 -11.17 12.76
N ASN A 172 -10.67 -10.08 12.84
CA ASN A 172 -10.83 -8.97 13.76
C ASN A 172 -11.29 -7.70 13.05
#